data_cc6bb5fe34ed291b53c6c76d01b51837
#
_entry.id   cc6bb5fe34ed291b53c6c76d01b51837
#
_cell.length_a   1.000
_cell.length_b   1.000
_cell.length_c   1.000
_cell.angle_alpha   90.00
_cell.angle_beta   90.00
_cell.angle_gamma   90.00
#
_symmetry.space_group_name_H-M   'P 1'
#
loop_
_entity.id
_entity.type
_entity.pdbx_description
1 polymer ?
#
loop_
_entity_poly.entity_id
_entity_poly.type
_entity_poly.pdbx_seq_one_letter_code
_entity_poly.pdbx_strand_id
1 'polypeptide(L)'
;LQVAERCDVAFSCLPHGASAHHVMQLLDAGCRVIDLSADYRLSTPALYQKWYGEVHPDAGRLGSTPYGLPELFPNDLRDCKLIANPGCYPTSAILPLAPLLKEGLISPQDIIVDSKSGVSGAGRTPKLGNLYCEVNETISAYSVGNHRHQPEIVDIVHRYSGIEPEVVFTPHLVPMERGILSTIYVHKASGASPNQIRECLNTYYDASSFVRVVSHLPATRFVARTNYVDITVRENGPRIILVSAIDNLVKGASGAAVQNLNHMFGLEPTLGLK
;
A
#
# COMPACT_ATOMS: atom_id res chain seq x y z
N LEU A 1 -3.15 -15.39 -24.31
CA LEU A 1 -2.51 -16.71 -24.26
C LEU A 1 -1.14 -16.71 -24.94
N GLN A 2 -0.96 -16.14 -26.13
CA GLN A 2 0.34 -16.09 -26.84
C GLN A 2 1.47 -15.40 -26.04
N VAL A 3 1.14 -14.51 -25.10
CA VAL A 3 2.12 -13.86 -24.22
C VAL A 3 2.59 -14.83 -23.13
N ALA A 4 1.68 -15.60 -22.55
CA ALA A 4 2.00 -16.53 -21.46
C ALA A 4 2.97 -17.64 -21.88
N GLU A 5 2.94 -18.06 -23.15
CA GLU A 5 3.87 -19.06 -23.71
C GLU A 5 5.30 -18.55 -23.85
N ARG A 6 5.54 -17.25 -23.65
CA ARG A 6 6.81 -16.57 -23.89
C ARG A 6 7.39 -15.86 -22.69
N CYS A 7 6.74 -15.98 -21.52
CA CYS A 7 7.21 -15.31 -20.31
C CYS A 7 7.01 -16.20 -19.07
N ASP A 8 7.97 -16.11 -18.15
CA ASP A 8 7.91 -16.80 -16.85
C ASP A 8 7.05 -16.01 -15.85
N VAL A 9 6.94 -14.69 -16.04
CA VAL A 9 6.21 -13.78 -15.16
C VAL A 9 5.55 -12.65 -15.94
N ALA A 10 4.35 -12.26 -15.51
CA ALA A 10 3.60 -11.12 -16.06
C ALA A 10 3.25 -10.12 -14.94
N PHE A 11 3.38 -8.82 -15.25
CA PHE A 11 2.80 -7.75 -14.44
C PHE A 11 1.44 -7.39 -15.00
N SER A 12 0.36 -7.66 -14.25
CA SER A 12 -0.99 -7.24 -14.63
C SER A 12 -1.24 -5.81 -14.16
N CYS A 13 -1.39 -4.89 -15.12
CA CYS A 13 -1.67 -3.48 -14.87
C CYS A 13 -3.07 -3.08 -15.37
N LEU A 14 -3.99 -4.04 -15.41
CA LEU A 14 -5.36 -3.84 -15.89
C LEU A 14 -6.22 -3.19 -14.80
N PRO A 15 -7.33 -2.54 -15.16
CA PRO A 15 -8.31 -2.08 -14.19
C PRO A 15 -8.86 -3.23 -13.35
N HIS A 16 -9.28 -2.91 -12.10
CA HIS A 16 -10.00 -3.86 -11.25
C HIS A 16 -11.27 -4.38 -11.97
N GLY A 17 -11.67 -5.60 -11.64
CA GLY A 17 -12.75 -6.34 -12.30
C GLY A 17 -12.30 -7.01 -13.60
N ALA A 18 -11.47 -6.35 -14.42
CA ALA A 18 -10.92 -6.93 -15.64
C ALA A 18 -9.65 -7.76 -15.39
N SER A 19 -8.84 -7.38 -14.40
CA SER A 19 -7.55 -8.03 -14.15
C SER A 19 -7.70 -9.50 -13.80
N ALA A 20 -8.60 -9.85 -12.89
CA ALA A 20 -8.76 -11.21 -12.40
C ALA A 20 -9.00 -12.23 -13.50
N HIS A 21 -9.80 -11.90 -14.52
CA HIS A 21 -10.03 -12.79 -15.65
C HIS A 21 -8.76 -13.11 -16.45
N HIS A 22 -7.90 -12.11 -16.65
CA HIS A 22 -6.64 -12.31 -17.36
C HIS A 22 -5.59 -13.00 -16.47
N VAL A 23 -5.58 -12.68 -15.18
CA VAL A 23 -4.71 -13.34 -14.20
C VAL A 23 -4.97 -14.85 -14.17
N MET A 24 -6.24 -15.27 -14.11
CA MET A 24 -6.61 -16.69 -14.16
C MET A 24 -6.02 -17.37 -15.41
N GLN A 25 -6.19 -16.77 -16.59
CA GLN A 25 -5.68 -17.32 -17.86
C GLN A 25 -4.16 -17.41 -17.88
N LEU A 26 -3.45 -16.43 -17.31
CA LEU A 26 -2.00 -16.44 -17.21
C LEU A 26 -1.51 -17.55 -16.27
N LEU A 27 -2.15 -17.70 -15.12
CA LEU A 27 -1.84 -18.76 -14.15
C LEU A 27 -2.10 -20.16 -14.73
N ASP A 28 -3.21 -20.34 -15.44
CA ASP A 28 -3.55 -21.62 -16.11
C ASP A 28 -2.55 -21.98 -17.21
N ALA A 29 -1.96 -20.98 -17.85
CA ALA A 29 -0.88 -21.15 -18.82
C ALA A 29 0.51 -21.34 -18.16
N GLY A 30 0.59 -21.38 -16.83
CA GLY A 30 1.83 -21.63 -16.09
C GLY A 30 2.68 -20.39 -15.80
N CYS A 31 2.24 -19.20 -16.20
CA CYS A 31 2.94 -17.95 -15.95
C CYS A 31 2.72 -17.50 -14.49
N ARG A 32 3.76 -17.00 -13.83
CA ARG A 32 3.62 -16.32 -12.53
C ARG A 32 3.09 -14.91 -12.75
N VAL A 33 2.33 -14.37 -11.81
CA VAL A 33 1.70 -13.06 -11.97
C VAL A 33 1.91 -12.17 -10.74
N ILE A 34 2.27 -10.91 -11.01
CA ILE A 34 2.20 -9.83 -10.02
C ILE A 34 1.09 -8.90 -10.45
N ASP A 35 -0.01 -8.88 -9.69
CA ASP A 35 -1.20 -8.12 -10.03
C ASP A 35 -1.19 -6.75 -9.33
N LEU A 36 -1.08 -5.68 -10.13
CA LEU A 36 -1.13 -4.31 -9.65
C LEU A 36 -2.56 -3.79 -9.51
N SER A 37 -3.57 -4.56 -9.95
CA SER A 37 -4.97 -4.22 -9.73
C SER A 37 -5.35 -4.41 -8.25
N ALA A 38 -6.59 -4.10 -7.93
CA ALA A 38 -7.11 -4.30 -6.59
C ALA A 38 -7.79 -5.69 -6.40
N ASP A 39 -7.84 -6.52 -7.44
CA ASP A 39 -8.71 -7.69 -7.45
C ASP A 39 -8.35 -8.73 -6.38
N TYR A 40 -7.07 -8.95 -6.10
CA TYR A 40 -6.63 -9.98 -5.13
C TYR A 40 -6.16 -9.45 -3.78
N ARG A 41 -6.38 -8.14 -3.49
CA ARG A 41 -5.85 -7.53 -2.25
C ARG A 41 -6.66 -7.85 -1.01
N LEU A 42 -7.99 -7.93 -1.14
CA LEU A 42 -8.91 -8.14 -0.02
C LEU A 42 -9.03 -9.62 0.34
N SER A 43 -9.29 -9.89 1.62
CA SER A 43 -9.28 -11.25 2.16
C SER A 43 -10.54 -12.05 1.88
N THR A 44 -11.69 -11.41 1.61
CA THR A 44 -12.95 -12.12 1.45
C THR A 44 -13.77 -11.65 0.26
N PRO A 45 -14.55 -12.58 -0.38
CA PRO A 45 -15.48 -12.22 -1.45
C PRO A 45 -16.54 -11.20 -1.03
N ALA A 46 -17.03 -11.30 0.20
CA ALA A 46 -18.01 -10.37 0.74
C ALA A 46 -17.48 -8.95 0.86
N LEU A 47 -16.23 -8.81 1.35
CA LEU A 47 -15.56 -7.52 1.45
C LEU A 47 -15.30 -6.92 0.06
N TYR A 48 -14.85 -7.75 -0.90
CA TYR A 48 -14.67 -7.32 -2.27
C TYR A 48 -16.00 -6.83 -2.89
N GLN A 49 -17.06 -7.63 -2.80
CA GLN A 49 -18.37 -7.27 -3.35
C GLN A 49 -18.94 -5.98 -2.73
N LYS A 50 -18.75 -5.80 -1.40
CA LYS A 50 -19.19 -4.58 -0.69
C LYS A 50 -18.55 -3.32 -1.27
N TRP A 51 -17.24 -3.37 -1.59
CA TRP A 51 -16.47 -2.18 -1.97
C TRP A 51 -16.30 -2.00 -3.48
N TYR A 52 -16.39 -3.08 -4.26
CA TYR A 52 -16.25 -3.02 -5.72
C TYR A 52 -17.58 -3.16 -6.45
N GLY A 53 -18.65 -3.62 -5.77
CA GLY A 53 -20.00 -3.75 -6.34
C GLY A 53 -20.18 -4.97 -7.24
N GLU A 54 -19.17 -5.83 -7.38
CA GLU A 54 -19.15 -6.97 -8.29
C GLU A 54 -18.76 -8.25 -7.54
N VAL A 55 -19.22 -9.38 -8.07
CA VAL A 55 -18.78 -10.71 -7.58
C VAL A 55 -17.40 -10.99 -8.17
N HIS A 56 -16.45 -11.34 -7.30
CA HIS A 56 -15.09 -11.64 -7.76
C HIS A 56 -15.07 -12.95 -8.58
N PRO A 57 -14.52 -12.96 -9.82
CA PRO A 57 -14.55 -14.14 -10.69
C PRO A 57 -13.68 -15.30 -10.17
N ASP A 58 -12.71 -15.02 -9.33
CA ASP A 58 -11.76 -15.96 -8.73
C ASP A 58 -11.81 -15.91 -7.19
N ALA A 59 -13.00 -15.97 -6.64
CA ALA A 59 -13.26 -15.80 -5.20
C ALA A 59 -12.46 -16.77 -4.31
N GLY A 60 -12.11 -17.95 -4.83
CA GLY A 60 -11.36 -18.96 -4.10
C GLY A 60 -9.91 -18.59 -3.77
N ARG A 61 -9.34 -17.60 -4.47
CA ARG A 61 -7.98 -17.11 -4.18
C ARG A 61 -7.95 -15.89 -3.25
N LEU A 62 -9.09 -15.27 -2.97
CA LEU A 62 -9.14 -14.18 -2.00
C LEU A 62 -8.74 -14.66 -0.61
N GLY A 63 -7.94 -13.85 0.09
CA GLY A 63 -7.41 -14.20 1.41
C GLY A 63 -6.22 -15.16 1.41
N SER A 64 -6.08 -16.02 0.39
CA SER A 64 -4.91 -16.91 0.24
C SER A 64 -3.84 -16.35 -0.69
N THR A 65 -4.15 -15.35 -1.50
CA THR A 65 -3.15 -14.66 -2.33
C THR A 65 -2.20 -13.86 -1.44
N PRO A 66 -0.87 -14.07 -1.54
CA PRO A 66 0.10 -13.27 -0.82
C PRO A 66 -0.01 -11.78 -1.15
N TYR A 67 0.00 -10.96 -0.10
CA TYR A 67 0.02 -9.51 -0.23
C TYR A 67 1.46 -9.02 -0.35
N GLY A 68 1.78 -8.37 -1.45
CA GLY A 68 3.14 -8.03 -1.86
C GLY A 68 3.76 -6.86 -1.10
N LEU A 69 3.84 -6.95 0.21
CA LEU A 69 4.53 -6.01 1.07
C LEU A 69 5.59 -6.77 1.89
N PRO A 70 6.77 -7.03 1.28
CA PRO A 70 7.78 -7.93 1.85
C PRO A 70 8.32 -7.46 3.20
N GLU A 71 8.22 -6.19 3.52
CA GLU A 71 8.59 -5.64 4.81
C GLU A 71 7.72 -6.18 5.96
N LEU A 72 6.49 -6.63 5.66
CA LEU A 72 5.58 -7.22 6.63
C LEU A 72 5.42 -8.73 6.43
N PHE A 73 5.44 -9.20 5.19
CA PHE A 73 5.17 -10.59 4.79
C PHE A 73 6.33 -11.20 3.99
N PRO A 74 7.57 -11.24 4.53
CA PRO A 74 8.74 -11.64 3.74
C PRO A 74 8.72 -13.09 3.30
N ASN A 75 8.10 -13.97 4.08
CA ASN A 75 8.10 -15.42 3.84
C ASN A 75 7.01 -15.89 2.86
N ASP A 76 6.00 -15.06 2.60
CA ASP A 76 4.82 -15.45 1.82
C ASP A 76 5.05 -15.31 0.31
N LEU A 77 6.10 -14.59 -0.12
CA LEU A 77 6.28 -14.17 -1.51
C LEU A 77 7.14 -15.12 -2.33
N ARG A 78 7.98 -15.93 -1.66
CA ARG A 78 8.90 -16.81 -2.37
C ARG A 78 8.14 -17.96 -3.05
N ASP A 79 8.49 -18.22 -4.31
CA ASP A 79 7.94 -19.30 -5.13
C ASP A 79 6.42 -19.30 -5.32
N CYS A 80 5.72 -18.25 -4.89
CA CYS A 80 4.29 -18.12 -5.14
C CYS A 80 3.99 -17.89 -6.64
N LYS A 81 2.78 -18.25 -7.06
CA LYS A 81 2.35 -18.08 -8.45
C LYS A 81 1.69 -16.74 -8.72
N LEU A 82 1.09 -16.15 -7.70
CA LEU A 82 0.39 -14.88 -7.75
C LEU A 82 0.75 -14.03 -6.54
N ILE A 83 1.00 -12.75 -6.76
CA ILE A 83 1.17 -11.73 -5.71
C ILE A 83 0.19 -10.59 -5.97
N ALA A 84 -0.57 -10.21 -4.96
CA ALA A 84 -1.39 -9.00 -4.94
C ALA A 84 -0.50 -7.80 -4.58
N ASN A 85 -0.14 -6.97 -5.56
CA ASN A 85 0.69 -5.79 -5.33
C ASN A 85 -0.11 -4.71 -4.58
N PRO A 86 0.45 -4.07 -3.53
CA PRO A 86 -0.24 -3.09 -2.71
C PRO A 86 -0.75 -1.87 -3.47
N GLY A 87 -1.81 -1.24 -2.95
CA GLY A 87 -2.19 0.11 -3.34
C GLY A 87 -1.23 1.17 -2.79
N CYS A 88 -1.15 2.31 -3.47
CA CYS A 88 -0.20 3.36 -3.10
C CYS A 88 -0.48 3.98 -1.72
N TYR A 89 -1.72 4.37 -1.43
CA TYR A 89 -2.09 4.85 -0.10
C TYR A 89 -1.98 3.77 0.98
N PRO A 90 -2.44 2.52 0.75
CA PRO A 90 -2.21 1.43 1.68
C PRO A 90 -0.75 1.24 2.04
N THR A 91 0.17 1.25 1.08
CA THR A 91 1.61 1.15 1.35
C THR A 91 2.07 2.24 2.33
N SER A 92 1.65 3.50 2.12
CA SER A 92 2.06 4.63 2.97
C SER A 92 1.46 4.58 4.38
N ALA A 93 0.29 3.94 4.55
CA ALA A 93 -0.42 3.87 5.83
C ALA A 93 -0.13 2.59 6.62
N ILE A 94 -0.07 1.44 5.94
CA ILE A 94 0.12 0.14 6.58
C ILE A 94 1.52 0.04 7.20
N LEU A 95 2.56 0.48 6.50
CA LEU A 95 3.93 0.38 7.01
C LEU A 95 4.12 1.07 8.37
N PRO A 96 3.66 2.31 8.62
CA PRO A 96 3.78 2.88 9.94
C PRO A 96 2.81 2.31 10.99
N LEU A 97 1.64 1.78 10.59
CA LEU A 97 0.60 1.34 11.54
C LEU A 97 0.78 -0.11 12.00
N ALA A 98 1.06 -1.02 11.07
CA ALA A 98 0.99 -2.45 11.33
C ALA A 98 1.93 -2.95 12.44
N PRO A 99 3.22 -2.58 12.49
CA PRO A 99 4.10 -2.98 13.59
C PRO A 99 3.64 -2.43 14.94
N LEU A 100 3.18 -1.18 14.98
CA LEU A 100 2.77 -0.53 16.23
C LEU A 100 1.50 -1.14 16.82
N LEU A 101 0.56 -1.55 15.97
CA LEU A 101 -0.65 -2.25 16.41
C LEU A 101 -0.32 -3.67 16.87
N LYS A 102 0.56 -4.36 16.17
CA LYS A 102 1.00 -5.71 16.55
C LYS A 102 1.66 -5.74 17.93
N GLU A 103 2.47 -4.73 18.22
CA GLU A 103 3.15 -4.58 19.52
C GLU A 103 2.28 -3.91 20.59
N GLY A 104 1.01 -3.56 20.28
CA GLY A 104 0.10 -2.95 21.23
C GLY A 104 0.54 -1.55 21.72
N LEU A 105 1.31 -0.82 20.93
CA LEU A 105 1.85 0.50 21.29
C LEU A 105 0.90 1.67 20.96
N ILE A 106 -0.06 1.43 20.09
CA ILE A 106 -1.10 2.40 19.71
C ILE A 106 -2.49 1.78 19.85
N SER A 107 -3.51 2.64 20.09
CA SER A 107 -4.89 2.20 20.09
C SER A 107 -5.36 1.81 18.69
N PRO A 108 -6.12 0.73 18.54
CA PRO A 108 -6.75 0.39 17.26
C PRO A 108 -7.95 1.29 16.91
N GLN A 109 -8.40 2.09 17.85
CA GLN A 109 -9.57 2.97 17.69
C GLN A 109 -9.15 4.39 17.31
N ASP A 110 -10.03 5.08 16.57
CA ASP A 110 -9.88 6.49 16.21
C ASP A 110 -8.56 6.78 15.46
N ILE A 111 -8.21 5.90 14.51
CA ILE A 111 -7.07 6.10 13.63
C ILE A 111 -7.52 6.96 12.45
N ILE A 112 -6.88 8.12 12.28
CA ILE A 112 -7.16 9.02 11.16
C ILE A 112 -5.98 8.98 10.21
N VAL A 113 -6.23 8.62 8.96
CA VAL A 113 -5.25 8.61 7.86
C VAL A 113 -5.64 9.71 6.87
N ASP A 114 -4.94 10.83 6.94
CA ASP A 114 -5.14 12.00 6.08
C ASP A 114 -4.00 12.07 5.07
N SER A 115 -4.28 11.73 3.80
CA SER A 115 -3.26 11.52 2.77
C SER A 115 -3.40 12.49 1.61
N LYS A 116 -2.27 13.00 1.12
CA LYS A 116 -2.14 13.88 -0.03
C LYS A 116 -1.39 13.15 -1.14
N SER A 117 -1.99 13.08 -2.35
CA SER A 117 -1.39 12.42 -3.51
C SER A 117 -1.24 13.37 -4.68
N GLY A 118 -0.14 13.23 -5.40
CA GLY A 118 0.01 13.85 -6.71
C GLY A 118 -0.96 13.26 -7.74
N VAL A 119 -1.19 14.00 -8.80
CA VAL A 119 -2.22 13.73 -9.83
C VAL A 119 -2.00 12.40 -10.56
N SER A 120 -0.76 11.95 -10.70
CA SER A 120 -0.46 10.64 -11.31
C SER A 120 -1.13 9.47 -10.58
N GLY A 121 -1.48 9.63 -9.29
CA GLY A 121 -2.23 8.65 -8.51
C GLY A 121 -3.67 8.44 -8.97
N ALA A 122 -4.25 9.38 -9.70
CA ALA A 122 -5.61 9.27 -10.26
C ALA A 122 -5.71 8.36 -11.50
N GLY A 123 -4.57 7.84 -11.98
CA GLY A 123 -4.50 6.97 -13.15
C GLY A 123 -4.53 7.73 -14.48
N ARG A 124 -4.50 6.98 -15.61
CA ARG A 124 -4.35 7.54 -16.96
C ARG A 124 -5.68 7.92 -17.62
N THR A 125 -6.81 7.48 -17.09
CA THR A 125 -8.12 7.80 -17.67
C THR A 125 -8.44 9.27 -17.46
N PRO A 126 -8.65 10.06 -18.53
CA PRO A 126 -9.02 11.46 -18.40
C PRO A 126 -10.37 11.62 -17.71
N LYS A 127 -10.39 12.41 -16.66
CA LYS A 127 -11.61 12.85 -15.95
C LYS A 127 -11.53 14.33 -15.76
N LEU A 128 -12.66 15.02 -15.72
CA LEU A 128 -12.72 16.47 -15.57
C LEU A 128 -11.81 16.95 -14.41
N GLY A 129 -11.99 16.36 -13.21
CA GLY A 129 -11.22 16.72 -12.01
C GLY A 129 -9.72 16.36 -12.05
N ASN A 130 -9.23 15.72 -13.13
CA ASN A 130 -7.81 15.39 -13.31
C ASN A 130 -7.15 16.24 -14.42
N LEU A 131 -7.91 17.10 -15.07
CA LEU A 131 -7.39 17.97 -16.12
C LEU A 131 -6.51 19.08 -15.51
N TYR A 132 -5.52 19.49 -16.24
CA TYR A 132 -4.54 20.48 -15.76
C TYR A 132 -5.19 21.74 -15.19
N CYS A 133 -6.16 22.32 -15.89
CA CYS A 133 -6.85 23.54 -15.46
C CYS A 133 -7.66 23.37 -14.17
N GLU A 134 -8.12 22.13 -13.88
CA GLU A 134 -8.92 21.83 -12.69
C GLU A 134 -8.05 21.51 -11.47
N VAL A 135 -6.88 20.94 -11.70
CA VAL A 135 -5.98 20.49 -10.63
C VAL A 135 -4.96 21.57 -10.25
N ASN A 136 -4.54 22.40 -11.22
CA ASN A 136 -3.52 23.41 -10.96
C ASN A 136 -3.97 24.39 -9.87
N GLU A 137 -3.08 24.64 -8.89
CA GLU A 137 -3.34 25.53 -7.75
C GLU A 137 -4.53 25.13 -6.86
N THR A 138 -4.97 23.85 -6.93
CA THR A 138 -6.11 23.33 -6.17
C THR A 138 -5.71 22.14 -5.31
N ILE A 139 -6.19 22.09 -4.08
CA ILE A 139 -6.15 20.92 -3.20
C ILE A 139 -7.59 20.49 -2.93
N SER A 140 -7.94 19.26 -3.24
CA SER A 140 -9.29 18.74 -3.07
C SER A 140 -9.31 17.36 -2.43
N ALA A 141 -10.20 17.17 -1.44
CA ALA A 141 -10.52 15.83 -0.96
C ALA A 141 -11.41 15.11 -1.99
N TYR A 142 -11.26 13.81 -2.11
CA TYR A 142 -12.09 13.00 -3.01
C TYR A 142 -12.43 11.65 -2.39
N SER A 143 -13.54 11.05 -2.82
CA SER A 143 -14.01 9.74 -2.35
C SER A 143 -14.01 9.57 -0.82
N VAL A 144 -14.32 10.64 -0.09
CA VAL A 144 -14.35 10.64 1.39
C VAL A 144 -15.40 9.65 1.88
N GLY A 145 -15.01 8.72 2.76
CA GLY A 145 -15.87 7.69 3.32
C GLY A 145 -16.18 6.50 2.38
N ASN A 146 -15.73 6.54 1.11
CA ASN A 146 -16.00 5.48 0.12
C ASN A 146 -14.79 5.11 -0.76
N HIS A 147 -13.59 5.52 -0.38
CA HIS A 147 -12.38 5.18 -1.13
C HIS A 147 -11.99 3.71 -0.93
N ARG A 148 -11.74 2.99 -2.01
CA ARG A 148 -11.46 1.54 -2.02
C ARG A 148 -10.17 1.12 -1.31
N HIS A 149 -9.25 2.04 -1.04
CA HIS A 149 -8.05 1.77 -0.23
C HIS A 149 -8.35 1.69 1.27
N GLN A 150 -9.46 2.23 1.76
CA GLN A 150 -9.81 2.13 3.18
C GLN A 150 -9.96 0.67 3.65
N PRO A 151 -10.77 -0.19 2.99
CA PRO A 151 -10.86 -1.58 3.39
C PRO A 151 -9.55 -2.34 3.23
N GLU A 152 -8.73 -1.99 2.25
CA GLU A 152 -7.40 -2.59 2.07
C GLU A 152 -6.48 -2.27 3.27
N ILE A 153 -6.47 -1.02 3.76
CA ILE A 153 -5.70 -0.65 4.96
C ILE A 153 -6.17 -1.46 6.17
N VAL A 154 -7.48 -1.50 6.42
CA VAL A 154 -8.07 -2.21 7.56
C VAL A 154 -7.76 -3.70 7.49
N ASP A 155 -8.07 -4.34 6.37
CA ASP A 155 -7.93 -5.78 6.17
C ASP A 155 -6.46 -6.25 6.30
N ILE A 156 -5.53 -5.53 5.67
CA ILE A 156 -4.11 -5.91 5.72
C ILE A 156 -3.49 -5.67 7.10
N VAL A 157 -3.83 -4.57 7.76
CA VAL A 157 -3.38 -4.34 9.13
C VAL A 157 -3.93 -5.42 10.06
N HIS A 158 -5.21 -5.78 9.91
CA HIS A 158 -5.80 -6.88 10.68
C HIS A 158 -5.09 -8.22 10.42
N ARG A 159 -4.86 -8.58 9.17
CA ARG A 159 -4.15 -9.82 8.79
C ARG A 159 -2.74 -9.88 9.39
N TYR A 160 -2.06 -8.75 9.49
CA TYR A 160 -0.71 -8.69 10.03
C TYR A 160 -0.66 -8.68 11.56
N SER A 161 -1.49 -7.85 12.19
CA SER A 161 -1.44 -7.62 13.64
C SER A 161 -2.36 -8.54 14.46
N GLY A 162 -3.37 -9.14 13.82
CA GLY A 162 -4.47 -9.83 14.50
C GLY A 162 -5.51 -8.90 15.11
N ILE A 163 -5.34 -7.58 14.95
CA ILE A 163 -6.19 -6.53 15.53
C ILE A 163 -6.89 -5.78 14.41
N GLU A 164 -8.22 -5.71 14.45
CA GLU A 164 -9.00 -4.94 13.48
C GLU A 164 -8.99 -3.46 13.86
N PRO A 165 -8.37 -2.57 13.05
CA PRO A 165 -8.32 -1.15 13.35
C PRO A 165 -9.58 -0.42 12.87
N GLU A 166 -10.00 0.59 13.63
CA GLU A 166 -11.00 1.57 13.20
C GLU A 166 -10.29 2.73 12.48
N VAL A 167 -10.41 2.78 11.15
CA VAL A 167 -9.69 3.75 10.30
C VAL A 167 -10.65 4.68 9.60
N VAL A 168 -10.44 5.98 9.79
CA VAL A 168 -11.00 7.04 8.94
C VAL A 168 -9.94 7.44 7.91
N PHE A 169 -10.22 7.20 6.63
CA PHE A 169 -9.29 7.52 5.54
C PHE A 169 -9.81 8.68 4.69
N THR A 170 -9.01 9.73 4.56
CA THR A 170 -9.35 10.91 3.77
C THR A 170 -8.23 11.19 2.75
N PRO A 171 -8.40 10.80 1.48
CA PRO A 171 -7.45 11.13 0.44
C PRO A 171 -7.70 12.51 -0.16
N HIS A 172 -6.60 13.18 -0.52
CA HIS A 172 -6.61 14.46 -1.22
C HIS A 172 -5.77 14.38 -2.49
N LEU A 173 -6.21 15.08 -3.53
CA LEU A 173 -5.44 15.35 -4.71
C LEU A 173 -4.77 16.73 -4.55
N VAL A 174 -3.47 16.80 -4.82
CA VAL A 174 -2.70 18.05 -4.74
C VAL A 174 -2.00 18.32 -6.07
N PRO A 175 -1.70 19.60 -6.40
CA PRO A 175 -1.18 20.01 -7.70
C PRO A 175 0.33 19.70 -7.83
N MET A 176 0.68 18.45 -7.71
CA MET A 176 2.02 17.92 -7.98
C MET A 176 1.91 16.65 -8.83
N GLU A 177 2.95 16.32 -9.58
CA GLU A 177 2.96 15.15 -10.44
C GLU A 177 2.94 13.86 -9.61
N ARG A 178 3.90 13.71 -8.69
CA ARG A 178 4.18 12.48 -7.94
C ARG A 178 4.28 12.69 -6.45
N GLY A 179 4.10 11.61 -5.74
CA GLY A 179 4.31 11.49 -4.31
C GLY A 179 3.02 11.34 -3.52
N ILE A 180 3.11 10.65 -2.41
CA ILE A 180 2.09 10.60 -1.38
C ILE A 180 2.73 11.04 -0.07
N LEU A 181 2.05 11.93 0.63
CA LEU A 181 2.32 12.28 2.02
C LEU A 181 1.11 11.88 2.85
N SER A 182 1.27 10.92 3.75
CA SER A 182 0.24 10.51 4.70
C SER A 182 0.55 11.03 6.09
N THR A 183 -0.37 11.78 6.68
CA THR A 183 -0.34 12.21 8.07
C THR A 183 -1.35 11.37 8.85
N ILE A 184 -0.85 10.58 9.79
CA ILE A 184 -1.66 9.60 10.49
C ILE A 184 -1.70 9.97 11.97
N TYR A 185 -2.91 10.12 12.51
CA TYR A 185 -3.14 10.47 13.89
C TYR A 185 -3.64 9.24 14.64
N VAL A 186 -2.94 8.89 15.73
CA VAL A 186 -3.28 7.74 16.56
C VAL A 186 -3.18 8.12 18.04
N HIS A 187 -3.89 7.41 18.90
CA HIS A 187 -3.70 7.48 20.34
C HIS A 187 -2.64 6.47 20.80
N LYS A 188 -1.79 6.88 21.73
CA LYS A 188 -0.88 5.95 22.42
C LYS A 188 -1.70 4.93 23.21
N ALA A 189 -1.26 3.70 23.23
CA ALA A 189 -1.75 2.72 24.20
C ALA A 189 -1.34 3.15 25.63
N SER A 190 -2.12 2.70 26.62
CA SER A 190 -1.82 2.99 28.03
C SER A 190 -0.42 2.48 28.40
N GLY A 191 0.41 3.37 28.93
CA GLY A 191 1.79 3.07 29.30
C GLY A 191 2.83 3.17 28.17
N ALA A 192 2.43 3.31 26.91
CA ALA A 192 3.35 3.49 25.81
C ALA A 192 3.96 4.90 25.77
N SER A 193 5.24 5.00 25.49
CA SER A 193 5.94 6.27 25.32
C SER A 193 6.27 6.54 23.84
N PRO A 194 6.44 7.80 23.42
CA PRO A 194 6.85 8.15 22.06
C PRO A 194 8.19 7.54 21.65
N ASN A 195 9.09 7.36 22.61
CA ASN A 195 10.38 6.72 22.37
C ASN A 195 10.21 5.23 22.05
N GLN A 196 9.41 4.50 22.82
CA GLN A 196 9.10 3.08 22.51
C GLN A 196 8.48 2.92 21.13
N ILE A 197 7.57 3.82 20.73
CA ILE A 197 6.95 3.81 19.39
C ILE A 197 8.01 4.01 18.30
N ARG A 198 8.93 4.96 18.49
CA ARG A 198 10.01 5.19 17.53
C ARG A 198 11.00 4.02 17.49
N GLU A 199 11.38 3.51 18.63
CA GLU A 199 12.29 2.35 18.75
C GLU A 199 11.69 1.09 18.13
N CYS A 200 10.40 0.86 18.30
CA CYS A 200 9.69 -0.23 17.64
C CYS A 200 9.83 -0.16 16.12
N LEU A 201 9.54 0.99 15.51
CA LEU A 201 9.69 1.17 14.06
C LEU A 201 11.15 1.06 13.61
N ASN A 202 12.11 1.64 14.35
CA ASN A 202 13.54 1.53 14.05
C ASN A 202 13.98 0.06 14.05
N THR A 203 13.67 -0.67 15.11
CA THR A 203 14.04 -2.09 15.22
C THR A 203 13.38 -2.94 14.16
N TYR A 204 12.09 -2.66 13.90
CA TYR A 204 11.32 -3.43 12.94
C TYR A 204 11.87 -3.27 11.51
N TYR A 205 12.27 -2.06 11.14
CA TYR A 205 12.74 -1.74 9.79
C TYR A 205 14.27 -1.64 9.65
N ASP A 206 15.04 -2.00 10.67
CA ASP A 206 16.51 -1.93 10.63
C ASP A 206 17.13 -2.71 9.45
N ALA A 207 16.59 -3.88 9.15
CA ALA A 207 17.02 -4.71 8.01
C ALA A 207 16.30 -4.39 6.69
N SER A 208 15.39 -3.41 6.66
CA SER A 208 14.65 -3.08 5.44
C SER A 208 15.48 -2.23 4.49
N SER A 209 15.60 -2.67 3.24
CA SER A 209 16.32 -1.91 2.22
C SER A 209 15.63 -0.61 1.83
N PHE A 210 14.30 -0.49 2.05
CA PHE A 210 13.51 0.61 1.49
C PHE A 210 12.70 1.41 2.52
N VAL A 211 12.55 0.96 3.75
CA VAL A 211 11.84 1.73 4.79
C VAL A 211 12.87 2.41 5.70
N ARG A 212 12.76 3.71 5.82
CA ARG A 212 13.65 4.54 6.64
C ARG A 212 12.84 5.24 7.72
N VAL A 213 13.21 5.02 8.97
CA VAL A 213 12.65 5.79 10.10
C VAL A 213 13.55 7.00 10.32
N VAL A 214 13.03 8.19 9.98
CA VAL A 214 13.83 9.40 9.90
C VAL A 214 13.54 10.39 11.05
N SER A 215 14.53 11.19 11.42
CA SER A 215 14.38 12.21 12.46
C SER A 215 13.76 13.52 11.95
N HIS A 216 13.93 13.83 10.64
CA HIS A 216 13.31 14.98 10.00
C HIS A 216 11.84 14.72 9.62
N LEU A 217 11.12 15.74 9.18
CA LEU A 217 9.79 15.57 8.62
C LEU A 217 9.92 15.09 7.17
N PRO A 218 9.29 13.95 6.81
CA PRO A 218 9.27 13.46 5.45
C PRO A 218 8.66 14.46 4.47
N ALA A 219 9.19 14.49 3.26
CA ALA A 219 8.63 15.24 2.15
C ALA A 219 8.65 14.40 0.88
N THR A 220 7.64 14.53 0.05
CA THR A 220 7.50 13.75 -1.19
C THR A 220 8.71 13.84 -2.11
N ARG A 221 9.38 15.01 -2.17
CA ARG A 221 10.58 15.21 -2.98
C ARG A 221 11.79 14.38 -2.53
N PHE A 222 11.86 13.96 -1.25
CA PHE A 222 13.00 13.18 -0.73
C PHE A 222 12.94 11.71 -1.15
N VAL A 223 11.76 11.25 -1.52
CA VAL A 223 11.50 9.87 -1.94
C VAL A 223 11.07 9.76 -3.42
N ALA A 224 10.93 10.90 -4.09
CA ALA A 224 10.50 10.95 -5.49
C ALA A 224 11.44 10.13 -6.39
N ARG A 225 10.85 9.28 -7.23
CA ARG A 225 11.53 8.38 -8.18
C ARG A 225 12.41 7.32 -7.52
N THR A 226 12.19 7.04 -6.24
CA THR A 226 12.86 5.97 -5.50
C THR A 226 11.85 4.98 -4.93
N ASN A 227 12.34 3.81 -4.52
CA ASN A 227 11.52 2.83 -3.81
C ASN A 227 11.51 3.04 -2.29
N TYR A 228 12.04 4.16 -1.81
CA TYR A 228 12.09 4.47 -0.37
C TYR A 228 10.73 4.91 0.19
N VAL A 229 10.56 4.57 1.45
CA VAL A 229 9.52 5.09 2.34
C VAL A 229 10.21 5.80 3.50
N ASP A 230 9.92 7.07 3.71
CA ASP A 230 10.36 7.81 4.89
C ASP A 230 9.22 7.84 5.91
N ILE A 231 9.50 7.43 7.14
CA ILE A 231 8.53 7.44 8.26
C ILE A 231 9.12 8.25 9.40
N THR A 232 8.33 9.11 10.02
CA THR A 232 8.71 9.79 11.27
C THR A 232 7.58 9.73 12.29
N VAL A 233 7.97 9.82 13.57
CA VAL A 233 7.06 9.82 14.73
C VAL A 233 7.17 11.17 15.42
N ARG A 234 6.02 11.80 15.70
CA ARG A 234 5.90 13.02 16.50
C ARG A 234 4.85 12.84 17.58
N GLU A 235 5.02 13.53 18.67
CA GLU A 235 4.03 13.60 19.75
C GLU A 235 3.36 14.97 19.76
N ASN A 236 2.06 14.99 19.98
CA ASN A 236 1.30 16.21 20.23
C ASN A 236 0.21 15.91 21.26
N GLY A 237 0.48 16.24 22.52
CA GLY A 237 -0.42 15.93 23.63
C GLY A 237 -0.71 14.42 23.73
N PRO A 238 -1.98 14.00 23.73
CA PRO A 238 -2.34 12.59 23.86
C PRO A 238 -2.15 11.78 22.56
N ARG A 239 -1.88 12.46 21.44
CA ARG A 239 -1.77 11.83 20.11
C ARG A 239 -0.33 11.64 19.68
N ILE A 240 -0.12 10.56 18.97
CA ILE A 240 1.04 10.36 18.12
C ILE A 240 0.67 10.72 16.69
N ILE A 241 1.55 11.41 16.03
CA ILE A 241 1.45 11.74 14.61
C ILE A 241 2.55 10.97 13.87
N LEU A 242 2.15 10.05 13.02
CA LEU A 242 3.04 9.37 12.11
C LEU A 242 2.97 10.09 10.77
N VAL A 243 4.12 10.45 10.20
CA VAL A 243 4.17 11.03 8.87
C VAL A 243 4.94 10.09 7.97
N SER A 244 4.33 9.71 6.87
CA SER A 244 4.93 8.80 5.88
C SER A 244 4.94 9.45 4.50
N ALA A 245 6.04 9.31 3.76
CA ALA A 245 6.17 9.78 2.39
C ALA A 245 6.67 8.66 1.48
N ILE A 246 6.06 8.54 0.29
CA ILE A 246 6.47 7.60 -0.76
C ILE A 246 6.35 8.26 -2.15
N ASP A 247 7.02 7.70 -3.15
CA ASP A 247 6.64 7.90 -4.56
C ASP A 247 5.47 6.96 -4.90
N ASN A 248 4.32 7.54 -5.26
CA ASN A 248 3.09 6.78 -5.53
C ASN A 248 3.17 5.86 -6.76
N LEU A 249 4.08 6.14 -7.70
CA LEU A 249 4.29 5.31 -8.90
C LEU A 249 5.44 4.31 -8.75
N VAL A 250 6.37 4.54 -7.81
CA VAL A 250 7.50 3.62 -7.55
C VAL A 250 7.13 2.71 -6.38
N LYS A 251 7.41 3.08 -5.14
CA LYS A 251 7.05 2.23 -3.97
C LYS A 251 5.55 2.03 -3.83
N GLY A 252 4.75 2.97 -4.31
CA GLY A 252 3.29 2.85 -4.33
C GLY A 252 2.73 1.97 -5.46
N ALA A 253 3.54 1.55 -6.44
CA ALA A 253 3.07 0.77 -7.60
C ALA A 253 4.18 -0.08 -8.23
N SER A 254 4.87 0.45 -9.26
CA SER A 254 5.80 -0.33 -10.09
C SER A 254 7.06 -0.78 -9.37
N GLY A 255 7.60 0.03 -8.47
CA GLY A 255 8.78 -0.33 -7.68
C GLY A 255 8.48 -1.45 -6.68
N ALA A 256 7.30 -1.40 -6.01
CA ALA A 256 6.84 -2.51 -5.19
C ALA A 256 6.66 -3.79 -6.02
N ALA A 257 6.14 -3.68 -7.24
CA ALA A 257 5.98 -4.83 -8.14
C ALA A 257 7.33 -5.45 -8.53
N VAL A 258 8.35 -4.65 -8.82
CA VAL A 258 9.71 -5.14 -9.09
C VAL A 258 10.32 -5.75 -7.83
N GLN A 259 10.15 -5.13 -6.67
CA GLN A 259 10.58 -5.72 -5.39
C GLN A 259 9.90 -7.08 -5.13
N ASN A 260 8.60 -7.20 -5.41
CA ASN A 260 7.85 -8.44 -5.32
C ASN A 260 8.36 -9.51 -6.28
N LEU A 261 8.72 -9.13 -7.52
CA LEU A 261 9.38 -10.02 -8.47
C LEU A 261 10.70 -10.54 -7.91
N ASN A 262 11.52 -9.66 -7.35
CA ASN A 262 12.80 -10.05 -6.76
C ASN A 262 12.60 -11.09 -5.64
N HIS A 263 11.63 -10.87 -4.74
CA HIS A 263 11.29 -11.84 -3.71
C HIS A 263 10.73 -13.16 -4.27
N MET A 264 9.82 -13.08 -5.26
CA MET A 264 9.21 -14.25 -5.91
C MET A 264 10.25 -15.20 -6.53
N PHE A 265 11.33 -14.65 -7.05
CA PHE A 265 12.40 -15.43 -7.71
C PHE A 265 13.66 -15.60 -6.83
N GLY A 266 13.64 -15.13 -5.58
CA GLY A 266 14.79 -15.21 -4.69
C GLY A 266 15.99 -14.39 -5.14
N LEU A 267 15.76 -13.30 -5.87
CA LEU A 267 16.76 -12.33 -6.29
C LEU A 267 17.06 -11.34 -5.15
N GLU A 268 18.14 -10.57 -5.31
CA GLU A 268 18.44 -9.47 -4.39
C GLU A 268 17.27 -8.48 -4.33
N PRO A 269 16.69 -8.18 -3.16
CA PRO A 269 15.48 -7.33 -3.04
C PRO A 269 15.59 -5.96 -3.71
N THR A 270 16.81 -5.42 -3.81
CA THR A 270 17.10 -4.10 -4.39
C THR A 270 17.40 -4.11 -5.88
N LEU A 271 17.45 -5.28 -6.51
CA LEU A 271 17.83 -5.42 -7.92
C LEU A 271 16.89 -4.58 -8.83
N GLY A 272 17.50 -3.66 -9.61
CA GLY A 272 16.76 -2.76 -10.51
C GLY A 272 16.03 -1.60 -9.80
N LEU A 273 16.19 -1.43 -8.49
CA LEU A 273 15.55 -0.40 -7.70
C LEU A 273 16.57 0.55 -7.07
N LYS A 274 16.11 1.77 -6.76
CA LYS A 274 16.92 2.80 -6.08
C LYS A 274 16.16 3.30 -4.87
#